data_af0af9e22051c722fd77878c13a6e38c
#
_entry.id   af0af9e22051c722fd77878c13a6e38c
#
_cell.length_a   1.000
_cell.length_b   1.000
_cell.length_c   1.000
_cell.angle_alpha   90.00
_cell.angle_beta   90.00
_cell.angle_gamma   90.00
#
_symmetry.space_group_name_H-M   'P 1'
#
loop_
_entity.id
_entity.type
_entity.pdbx_description
1 polymer ?
#
loop_
_entity_poly.entity_id
_entity_poly.type
_entity_poly.pdbx_seq_one_letter_code
_entity_poly.pdbx_strand_id
1 'polypeptide(L)'
;MHPTKLSKRHWLLILTLSLLTFVLGTSEFVIVGILTDISSSLQMTNAKAGTLISAFAITFAIATPLVMSATSHFPKRKWMLFLIGTFIVLNALCVISTSYIMLLTLRIMTAIVTGVLISLAMIVASETMPIKKRGLAISFVFGGFTLANVVGVPIGIMIAERYGWNATFMLTTLLGGLAFLASFFVLPNSLSQTRSSIRDQFSLMTKPRILMAFFIPALGFGATYVVFTYLVPILKEMGAPNNSISLILFGYGFVSIFSNILAGKIANHNAIGRLRFVFLVQAVVLTTLFWTTNHFILGLINIGLMSLMAILLTTSTQLYLIDLAGIYHPNATGLAASLMPVASNVGIAFGSALGGIVYHQGNLMNVTWVGGVVAVCASLLTFISHLLDQKQKKSA
;
A
#
# COMPACT_ATOMS: atom_id res chain seq x y z
N MET A 1 36.91 -10.95 -5.81
CA MET A 1 35.67 -10.52 -6.51
C MET A 1 35.35 -9.10 -6.08
N HIS A 2 35.59 -8.11 -6.94
CA HIS A 2 35.29 -6.71 -6.63
C HIS A 2 33.79 -6.53 -6.40
N PRO A 3 33.37 -5.78 -5.37
CA PRO A 3 31.97 -5.41 -5.18
C PRO A 3 31.56 -4.58 -6.42
N THR A 4 30.62 -5.08 -7.21
CA THR A 4 30.09 -4.36 -8.39
C THR A 4 29.44 -3.06 -7.90
N LYS A 5 30.18 -1.96 -7.99
CA LYS A 5 29.65 -0.61 -7.70
C LYS A 5 28.53 -0.32 -8.69
N LEU A 6 27.40 0.17 -8.19
CA LEU A 6 26.32 0.66 -9.07
C LEU A 6 26.83 1.87 -9.85
N SER A 7 26.62 1.88 -11.17
CA SER A 7 26.94 3.03 -12.01
C SER A 7 26.00 4.21 -11.73
N LYS A 8 26.39 5.42 -12.11
CA LYS A 8 25.53 6.61 -12.03
C LYS A 8 24.17 6.38 -12.74
N ARG A 9 24.16 5.65 -13.83
CA ARG A 9 22.94 5.32 -14.58
C ARG A 9 22.01 4.41 -13.80
N HIS A 10 22.54 3.42 -13.05
CA HIS A 10 21.75 2.58 -12.17
C HIS A 10 21.08 3.39 -11.04
N TRP A 11 21.83 4.31 -10.41
CA TRP A 11 21.28 5.17 -9.38
C TRP A 11 20.20 6.10 -9.92
N LEU A 12 20.44 6.71 -11.08
CA LEU A 12 19.45 7.57 -11.73
C LEU A 12 18.14 6.80 -12.03
N LEU A 13 18.25 5.56 -12.50
CA LEU A 13 17.09 4.71 -12.74
C LEU A 13 16.34 4.38 -11.44
N ILE A 14 17.06 3.98 -10.37
CA ILE A 14 16.46 3.70 -9.06
C ILE A 14 15.70 4.94 -8.56
N LEU A 15 16.32 6.11 -8.59
CA LEU A 15 15.70 7.36 -8.15
C LEU A 15 14.47 7.73 -9.00
N THR A 16 14.53 7.52 -10.31
CA THR A 16 13.39 7.74 -11.21
C THR A 16 12.21 6.81 -10.87
N LEU A 17 12.49 5.51 -10.64
CA LEU A 17 11.46 4.55 -10.26
C LEU A 17 10.91 4.81 -8.86
N SER A 18 11.77 5.27 -7.92
CA SER A 18 11.35 5.69 -6.58
C SER A 18 10.48 6.95 -6.63
N LEU A 19 10.81 7.92 -7.48
CA LEU A 19 9.97 9.09 -7.71
C LEU A 19 8.61 8.69 -8.28
N LEU A 20 8.59 7.80 -9.26
CA LEU A 20 7.34 7.30 -9.83
C LEU A 20 6.47 6.64 -8.75
N THR A 21 7.01 5.73 -7.95
CA THR A 21 6.23 5.07 -6.88
C THR A 21 5.83 6.03 -5.76
N PHE A 22 6.62 7.07 -5.48
CA PHE A 22 6.23 8.16 -4.59
C PHE A 22 4.99 8.90 -5.11
N VAL A 23 4.96 9.25 -6.39
CA VAL A 23 3.82 9.94 -7.01
C VAL A 23 2.57 9.06 -7.00
N LEU A 24 2.72 7.78 -7.39
CA LEU A 24 1.63 6.80 -7.38
C LEU A 24 1.05 6.60 -5.98
N GLY A 25 1.93 6.43 -4.98
CA GLY A 25 1.53 6.28 -3.58
C GLY A 25 0.88 7.55 -3.02
N THR A 26 1.39 8.74 -3.37
CA THR A 26 0.76 10.01 -2.97
C THR A 26 -0.67 10.10 -3.51
N SER A 27 -0.88 9.80 -4.79
CA SER A 27 -2.23 9.78 -5.40
C SER A 27 -3.14 8.73 -4.75
N GLU A 28 -2.61 7.59 -4.33
CA GLU A 28 -3.37 6.52 -3.68
C GLU A 28 -3.81 6.93 -2.26
N PHE A 29 -2.88 7.40 -1.44
CA PHE A 29 -3.10 7.57 0.00
C PHE A 29 -3.63 8.94 0.40
N VAL A 30 -3.42 9.99 -0.38
CA VAL A 30 -3.85 11.35 -0.02
C VAL A 30 -5.36 11.46 0.20
N ILE A 31 -6.15 10.64 -0.46
CA ILE A 31 -7.62 10.56 -0.27
C ILE A 31 -8.00 10.35 1.19
N VAL A 32 -7.22 9.58 1.95
CA VAL A 32 -7.47 9.36 3.38
C VAL A 32 -7.47 10.70 4.14
N GLY A 33 -6.51 11.56 3.80
CA GLY A 33 -6.35 12.86 4.44
C GLY A 33 -7.38 13.91 4.04
N ILE A 34 -7.91 13.84 2.82
CA ILE A 34 -8.88 14.81 2.27
C ILE A 34 -10.31 14.26 2.21
N LEU A 35 -10.57 13.12 2.85
CA LEU A 35 -11.85 12.41 2.78
C LEU A 35 -13.01 13.27 3.26
N THR A 36 -12.82 13.99 4.37
CA THR A 36 -13.85 14.89 4.93
C THR A 36 -14.14 16.09 4.04
N ASP A 37 -13.12 16.61 3.34
CA ASP A 37 -13.28 17.75 2.45
C ASP A 37 -14.03 17.36 1.18
N ILE A 38 -13.72 16.16 0.63
CA ILE A 38 -14.48 15.57 -0.48
C ILE A 38 -15.94 15.34 -0.07
N SER A 39 -16.17 14.74 1.11
CA SER A 39 -17.54 14.43 1.58
C SER A 39 -18.37 15.69 1.75
N SER A 40 -17.82 16.74 2.32
CA SER A 40 -18.48 18.04 2.51
C SER A 40 -18.75 18.74 1.17
N SER A 41 -17.74 18.77 0.29
CA SER A 41 -17.85 19.43 -1.02
C SER A 41 -18.88 18.78 -1.95
N LEU A 42 -18.94 17.44 -1.96
CA LEU A 42 -19.87 16.67 -2.81
C LEU A 42 -21.16 16.28 -2.07
N GLN A 43 -21.42 16.87 -0.89
CA GLN A 43 -22.63 16.67 -0.09
C GLN A 43 -22.97 15.19 0.16
N MET A 44 -21.99 14.42 0.60
CA MET A 44 -22.14 13.00 0.89
C MET A 44 -21.65 12.65 2.29
N THR A 45 -21.98 11.45 2.76
CA THR A 45 -21.46 10.92 4.03
C THR A 45 -19.99 10.51 3.92
N ASN A 46 -19.22 10.58 5.02
CA ASN A 46 -17.84 10.08 5.08
C ASN A 46 -17.76 8.59 4.74
N ALA A 47 -18.78 7.80 5.11
CA ALA A 47 -18.88 6.39 4.75
C ALA A 47 -18.92 6.21 3.22
N LYS A 48 -19.72 7.02 2.51
CA LYS A 48 -19.78 7.01 1.03
C LYS A 48 -18.45 7.51 0.43
N ALA A 49 -17.82 8.53 0.99
CA ALA A 49 -16.50 8.97 0.55
C ALA A 49 -15.42 7.87 0.74
N GLY A 50 -15.50 7.09 1.83
CA GLY A 50 -14.62 5.94 2.10
C GLY A 50 -14.65 4.86 0.99
N THR A 51 -15.75 4.76 0.24
CA THR A 51 -15.83 3.84 -0.90
C THR A 51 -14.87 4.19 -2.04
N LEU A 52 -14.38 5.44 -2.13
CA LEU A 52 -13.33 5.82 -3.07
C LEU A 52 -12.01 5.07 -2.79
N ILE A 53 -11.73 4.78 -1.51
CA ILE A 53 -10.53 4.03 -1.08
C ILE A 53 -10.72 2.55 -1.35
N SER A 54 -11.85 1.96 -0.91
CA SER A 54 -12.11 0.54 -1.10
C SER A 54 -12.26 0.18 -2.58
N ALA A 55 -12.94 1.00 -3.40
CA ALA A 55 -13.08 0.77 -4.83
C ALA A 55 -11.72 0.83 -5.55
N PHE A 56 -10.85 1.79 -5.19
CA PHE A 56 -9.48 1.85 -5.69
C PHE A 56 -8.72 0.56 -5.36
N ALA A 57 -8.74 0.13 -4.10
CA ALA A 57 -8.00 -1.03 -3.64
C ALA A 57 -8.52 -2.35 -4.25
N ILE A 58 -9.85 -2.52 -4.37
CA ILE A 58 -10.46 -3.67 -5.05
C ILE A 58 -10.02 -3.70 -6.52
N THR A 59 -10.13 -2.56 -7.20
CA THR A 59 -9.75 -2.46 -8.61
C THR A 59 -8.27 -2.75 -8.81
N PHE A 60 -7.41 -2.17 -7.95
CA PHE A 60 -5.97 -2.45 -7.95
C PHE A 60 -5.70 -3.95 -7.82
N ALA A 61 -6.33 -4.61 -6.83
CA ALA A 61 -6.09 -6.02 -6.55
C ALA A 61 -6.52 -6.94 -7.69
N ILE A 62 -7.66 -6.66 -8.33
CA ILE A 62 -8.21 -7.50 -9.40
C ILE A 62 -7.57 -7.17 -10.75
N ALA A 63 -7.50 -5.88 -11.10
CA ALA A 63 -7.08 -5.47 -12.42
C ALA A 63 -5.57 -5.62 -12.65
N THR A 64 -4.74 -5.41 -11.62
CA THR A 64 -3.28 -5.46 -11.77
C THR A 64 -2.80 -6.79 -12.37
N PRO A 65 -3.09 -7.98 -11.81
CA PRO A 65 -2.64 -9.24 -12.38
C PRO A 65 -3.22 -9.50 -13.76
N LEU A 66 -4.48 -9.13 -14.00
CA LEU A 66 -5.15 -9.33 -15.28
C LEU A 66 -4.51 -8.49 -16.38
N VAL A 67 -4.35 -7.18 -16.14
CA VAL A 67 -3.76 -6.26 -17.13
C VAL A 67 -2.27 -6.56 -17.35
N MET A 68 -1.50 -6.86 -16.29
CA MET A 68 -0.10 -7.27 -16.41
C MET A 68 0.07 -8.49 -17.31
N SER A 69 -0.80 -9.48 -17.17
CA SER A 69 -0.77 -10.68 -18.01
C SER A 69 -1.20 -10.38 -19.45
N ALA A 70 -2.31 -9.66 -19.65
CA ALA A 70 -2.82 -9.30 -20.98
C ALA A 70 -1.82 -8.44 -21.77
N THR A 71 -1.04 -7.60 -21.08
CA THR A 71 -0.10 -6.66 -21.70
C THR A 71 1.36 -7.11 -21.64
N SER A 72 1.62 -8.34 -21.22
CA SER A 72 2.98 -8.91 -21.08
C SER A 72 3.80 -8.90 -22.37
N HIS A 73 3.15 -8.88 -23.55
CA HIS A 73 3.76 -8.83 -24.87
C HIS A 73 4.13 -7.40 -25.32
N PHE A 74 3.69 -6.35 -24.63
CA PHE A 74 4.03 -4.98 -24.99
C PHE A 74 5.46 -4.62 -24.59
N PRO A 75 6.17 -3.78 -25.36
CA PRO A 75 7.48 -3.27 -24.99
C PRO A 75 7.41 -2.48 -23.69
N LYS A 76 8.02 -2.99 -22.61
CA LYS A 76 7.89 -2.46 -21.25
C LYS A 76 8.08 -0.94 -21.15
N ARG A 77 9.12 -0.40 -21.85
CA ARG A 77 9.39 1.04 -21.83
C ARG A 77 8.23 1.85 -22.42
N LYS A 78 7.76 1.48 -23.62
CA LYS A 78 6.67 2.21 -24.30
C LYS A 78 5.38 2.10 -23.48
N TRP A 79 5.09 0.91 -22.98
CA TRP A 79 3.91 0.65 -22.16
C TRP A 79 3.94 1.45 -20.85
N MET A 80 5.08 1.50 -20.18
CA MET A 80 5.25 2.26 -18.94
C MET A 80 5.07 3.76 -19.18
N LEU A 81 5.66 4.33 -20.23
CA LEU A 81 5.48 5.74 -20.59
C LEU A 81 4.03 6.07 -20.94
N PHE A 82 3.36 5.21 -21.71
CA PHE A 82 1.93 5.35 -22.01
C PHE A 82 1.09 5.38 -20.74
N LEU A 83 1.33 4.45 -19.81
CA LEU A 83 0.60 4.39 -18.55
C LEU A 83 0.89 5.60 -17.64
N ILE A 84 2.12 6.11 -17.59
CA ILE A 84 2.43 7.34 -16.83
C ILE A 84 1.66 8.53 -17.45
N GLY A 85 1.62 8.64 -18.78
CA GLY A 85 0.82 9.65 -19.47
C GLY A 85 -0.68 9.52 -19.13
N THR A 86 -1.22 8.30 -19.16
CA THR A 86 -2.60 8.01 -18.75
C THR A 86 -2.86 8.40 -17.29
N PHE A 87 -1.94 8.09 -16.37
CA PHE A 87 -2.02 8.49 -14.97
C PHE A 87 -2.12 10.03 -14.81
N ILE A 88 -1.29 10.77 -15.55
CA ILE A 88 -1.32 12.23 -15.53
C ILE A 88 -2.68 12.76 -15.98
N VAL A 89 -3.19 12.26 -17.11
CA VAL A 89 -4.52 12.67 -17.64
C VAL A 89 -5.63 12.37 -16.64
N LEU A 90 -5.64 11.17 -16.05
CA LEU A 90 -6.67 10.79 -15.08
C LEU A 90 -6.63 11.67 -13.82
N ASN A 91 -5.44 11.98 -13.29
CA ASN A 91 -5.33 12.89 -12.14
C ASN A 91 -5.72 14.34 -12.54
N ALA A 92 -5.36 14.82 -13.73
CA ALA A 92 -5.80 16.11 -14.23
C ALA A 92 -7.33 16.19 -14.36
N LEU A 93 -7.98 15.10 -14.80
CA LEU A 93 -9.45 15.04 -14.83
C LEU A 93 -10.07 15.01 -13.42
N CYS A 94 -9.39 14.43 -12.43
CA CYS A 94 -9.85 14.52 -11.03
C CYS A 94 -9.88 15.97 -10.52
N VAL A 95 -8.99 16.85 -11.01
CA VAL A 95 -9.00 18.29 -10.64
C VAL A 95 -10.32 18.97 -10.99
N ILE A 96 -10.91 18.63 -12.11
CA ILE A 96 -12.16 19.24 -12.60
C ILE A 96 -13.40 18.40 -12.24
N SER A 97 -13.26 17.38 -11.43
CA SER A 97 -14.39 16.53 -11.06
C SER A 97 -15.35 17.25 -10.11
N THR A 98 -16.63 17.27 -10.49
CA THR A 98 -17.71 17.94 -9.74
C THR A 98 -18.72 16.97 -9.16
N SER A 99 -18.57 15.66 -9.42
CA SER A 99 -19.51 14.64 -8.93
C SER A 99 -18.78 13.41 -8.40
N TYR A 100 -19.43 12.76 -7.42
CA TYR A 100 -18.93 11.50 -6.84
C TYR A 100 -18.72 10.41 -7.92
N ILE A 101 -19.67 10.25 -8.85
CA ILE A 101 -19.57 9.22 -9.87
C ILE A 101 -18.38 9.45 -10.79
N MET A 102 -18.17 10.71 -11.21
CA MET A 102 -17.01 11.08 -12.01
C MET A 102 -15.70 10.77 -11.26
N LEU A 103 -15.59 11.23 -10.00
CA LEU A 103 -14.41 10.98 -9.19
C LEU A 103 -14.16 9.49 -8.96
N LEU A 104 -15.21 8.71 -8.65
CA LEU A 104 -15.12 7.25 -8.46
C LEU A 104 -14.61 6.56 -9.73
N THR A 105 -15.17 6.90 -10.89
CA THR A 105 -14.77 6.31 -12.18
C THR A 105 -13.30 6.61 -12.48
N LEU A 106 -12.87 7.86 -12.30
CA LEU A 106 -11.48 8.26 -12.49
C LEU A 106 -10.54 7.54 -11.51
N ARG A 107 -10.96 7.35 -10.26
CA ARG A 107 -10.19 6.61 -9.25
C ARG A 107 -10.06 5.13 -9.60
N ILE A 108 -11.13 4.49 -10.10
CA ILE A 108 -11.08 3.12 -10.61
C ILE A 108 -10.06 3.01 -11.75
N MET A 109 -10.12 3.90 -12.73
CA MET A 109 -9.16 3.90 -13.85
C MET A 109 -7.72 4.17 -13.37
N THR A 110 -7.55 5.10 -12.43
CA THR A 110 -6.23 5.40 -11.83
C THR A 110 -5.68 4.18 -11.09
N ALA A 111 -6.52 3.40 -10.40
CA ALA A 111 -6.10 2.20 -9.68
C ALA A 111 -5.52 1.12 -10.63
N ILE A 112 -6.17 0.90 -11.78
CA ILE A 112 -5.67 -0.01 -12.82
C ILE A 112 -4.26 0.40 -13.26
N VAL A 113 -4.11 1.66 -13.60
CA VAL A 113 -2.84 2.22 -14.10
C VAL A 113 -1.75 2.16 -13.02
N THR A 114 -2.10 2.53 -11.77
CA THR A 114 -1.17 2.54 -10.63
C THR A 114 -0.63 1.15 -10.33
N GLY A 115 -1.50 0.13 -10.27
CA GLY A 115 -1.08 -1.24 -9.99
C GLY A 115 -0.13 -1.81 -11.04
N VAL A 116 -0.43 -1.56 -12.31
CA VAL A 116 0.45 -1.98 -13.42
C VAL A 116 1.78 -1.23 -13.39
N LEU A 117 1.78 0.09 -13.13
CA LEU A 117 3.00 0.89 -13.04
C LEU A 117 3.91 0.46 -11.89
N ILE A 118 3.36 0.19 -10.70
CA ILE A 118 4.14 -0.30 -9.56
C ILE A 118 4.77 -1.65 -9.91
N SER A 119 4.01 -2.56 -10.50
CA SER A 119 4.51 -3.88 -10.91
C SER A 119 5.61 -3.77 -11.96
N LEU A 120 5.44 -2.91 -12.97
CA LEU A 120 6.46 -2.65 -13.99
C LEU A 120 7.71 -2.00 -13.38
N ALA A 121 7.57 -1.05 -12.44
CA ALA A 121 8.70 -0.43 -11.76
C ALA A 121 9.54 -1.47 -11.01
N MET A 122 8.91 -2.44 -10.33
CA MET A 122 9.59 -3.53 -9.64
C MET A 122 10.31 -4.47 -10.62
N ILE A 123 9.67 -4.82 -11.74
CA ILE A 123 10.28 -5.65 -12.79
C ILE A 123 11.49 -4.94 -13.39
N VAL A 124 11.35 -3.67 -13.78
CA VAL A 124 12.44 -2.87 -14.35
C VAL A 124 13.60 -2.75 -13.37
N ALA A 125 13.34 -2.47 -12.09
CA ALA A 125 14.37 -2.43 -11.06
C ALA A 125 15.08 -3.79 -10.91
N SER A 126 14.33 -4.90 -10.95
CA SER A 126 14.90 -6.23 -10.82
C SER A 126 15.74 -6.65 -12.04
N GLU A 127 15.28 -6.35 -13.27
CA GLU A 127 15.95 -6.78 -14.51
C GLU A 127 17.21 -5.98 -14.84
N THR A 128 17.21 -4.69 -14.48
CA THR A 128 18.33 -3.78 -14.85
C THR A 128 19.49 -3.81 -13.87
N MET A 129 19.27 -4.37 -12.67
CA MET A 129 20.30 -4.39 -11.62
C MET A 129 21.07 -5.71 -11.58
N PRO A 130 22.38 -5.66 -11.20
CA PRO A 130 23.14 -6.86 -10.90
C PRO A 130 22.43 -7.71 -9.84
N ILE A 131 22.48 -9.03 -9.96
CA ILE A 131 21.75 -9.97 -9.08
C ILE A 131 21.92 -9.64 -7.58
N LYS A 132 23.14 -9.34 -7.15
CA LYS A 132 23.45 -8.98 -5.74
C LYS A 132 22.86 -7.65 -5.28
N LYS A 133 22.36 -6.80 -6.19
CA LYS A 133 21.83 -5.46 -5.92
C LYS A 133 20.33 -5.30 -6.22
N ARG A 134 19.68 -6.36 -6.72
CA ARG A 134 18.24 -6.36 -7.04
C ARG A 134 17.39 -6.02 -5.82
N GLY A 135 17.67 -6.64 -4.67
CA GLY A 135 16.94 -6.37 -3.42
C GLY A 135 17.07 -4.91 -2.99
N LEU A 136 18.27 -4.32 -3.11
CA LEU A 136 18.50 -2.90 -2.82
C LEU A 136 17.62 -2.01 -3.72
N ALA A 137 17.61 -2.26 -5.03
CA ALA A 137 16.81 -1.48 -5.97
C ALA A 137 15.30 -1.57 -5.68
N ILE A 138 14.81 -2.77 -5.43
CA ILE A 138 13.41 -3.01 -5.05
C ILE A 138 13.06 -2.26 -3.76
N SER A 139 13.97 -2.29 -2.75
CA SER A 139 13.76 -1.58 -1.49
C SER A 139 13.66 -0.06 -1.68
N PHE A 140 14.47 0.53 -2.58
CA PHE A 140 14.37 1.96 -2.89
C PHE A 140 13.05 2.30 -3.62
N VAL A 141 12.60 1.44 -4.54
CA VAL A 141 11.33 1.63 -5.24
C VAL A 141 10.15 1.56 -4.24
N PHE A 142 10.16 0.57 -3.32
CA PHE A 142 9.19 0.54 -2.22
C PHE A 142 9.36 1.72 -1.25
N GLY A 143 10.59 2.18 -1.04
CA GLY A 143 10.88 3.37 -0.24
C GLY A 143 10.19 4.62 -0.76
N GLY A 144 10.09 4.79 -2.09
CA GLY A 144 9.30 5.85 -2.70
C GLY A 144 7.83 5.79 -2.30
N PHE A 145 7.23 4.61 -2.36
CA PHE A 145 5.84 4.38 -1.97
C PHE A 145 5.61 4.62 -0.46
N THR A 146 6.55 4.20 0.39
CA THR A 146 6.49 4.50 1.84
C THR A 146 6.63 6.00 2.10
N LEU A 147 7.54 6.68 1.37
CA LEU A 147 7.75 8.12 1.50
C LEU A 147 6.50 8.92 1.11
N ALA A 148 5.65 8.39 0.23
CA ALA A 148 4.38 9.00 -0.12
C ALA A 148 3.47 9.16 1.12
N ASN A 149 3.41 8.16 2.00
CA ASN A 149 2.67 8.27 3.24
C ASN A 149 3.26 9.29 4.22
N VAL A 150 4.60 9.40 4.27
CA VAL A 150 5.30 10.25 5.23
C VAL A 150 5.27 11.72 4.81
N VAL A 151 5.42 11.99 3.53
CA VAL A 151 5.60 13.36 2.98
C VAL A 151 4.49 13.71 2.01
N GLY A 152 4.12 12.80 1.12
CA GLY A 152 3.15 13.07 0.06
C GLY A 152 1.75 13.37 0.60
N VAL A 153 1.26 12.56 1.55
CA VAL A 153 -0.06 12.75 2.16
C VAL A 153 -0.14 14.07 2.92
N PRO A 154 0.78 14.39 3.87
CA PRO A 154 0.73 15.68 4.57
C PRO A 154 0.81 16.89 3.64
N ILE A 155 1.69 16.86 2.64
CA ILE A 155 1.78 17.95 1.64
C ILE A 155 0.45 18.08 0.89
N GLY A 156 -0.16 16.97 0.49
CA GLY A 156 -1.45 16.96 -0.18
C GLY A 156 -2.56 17.58 0.68
N ILE A 157 -2.60 17.28 1.98
CA ILE A 157 -3.57 17.85 2.91
C ILE A 157 -3.34 19.36 3.08
N MET A 158 -2.10 19.81 3.26
CA MET A 158 -1.77 21.23 3.37
C MET A 158 -2.20 22.02 2.12
N ILE A 159 -2.10 21.41 0.93
CA ILE A 159 -2.58 21.97 -0.32
C ILE A 159 -4.11 22.01 -0.35
N ALA A 160 -4.77 20.93 0.09
CA ALA A 160 -6.22 20.84 0.15
C ALA A 160 -6.83 21.90 1.08
N GLU A 161 -6.23 22.14 2.24
CA GLU A 161 -6.65 23.16 3.21
C GLU A 161 -6.63 24.59 2.64
N ARG A 162 -5.66 24.87 1.76
CA ARG A 162 -5.51 26.23 1.18
C ARG A 162 -6.25 26.46 -0.12
N TYR A 163 -6.31 25.43 -0.97
CA TYR A 163 -6.75 25.54 -2.37
C TYR A 163 -7.90 24.60 -2.71
N GLY A 164 -8.42 23.87 -1.72
CA GLY A 164 -9.45 22.83 -1.90
C GLY A 164 -8.87 21.46 -2.29
N TRP A 165 -9.65 20.42 -2.04
CA TRP A 165 -9.24 19.02 -2.25
C TRP A 165 -8.83 18.71 -3.70
N ASN A 166 -9.42 19.38 -4.69
CA ASN A 166 -9.08 19.24 -6.11
C ASN A 166 -7.61 19.57 -6.40
N ALA A 167 -7.04 20.59 -5.69
CA ALA A 167 -5.66 21.00 -5.87
C ALA A 167 -4.64 19.91 -5.52
N THR A 168 -5.04 18.94 -4.70
CA THR A 168 -4.20 17.78 -4.39
C THR A 168 -3.97 16.91 -5.63
N PHE A 169 -4.97 16.76 -6.48
CA PHE A 169 -4.81 16.05 -7.76
C PHE A 169 -3.97 16.83 -8.76
N MET A 170 -3.96 18.17 -8.68
CA MET A 170 -3.03 18.98 -9.46
C MET A 170 -1.58 18.73 -9.04
N LEU A 171 -1.30 18.62 -7.73
CA LEU A 171 0.02 18.23 -7.24
C LEU A 171 0.47 16.88 -7.83
N THR A 172 -0.38 15.84 -7.76
CA THR A 172 -0.05 14.53 -8.31
C THR A 172 0.10 14.54 -9.83
N THR A 173 -0.65 15.39 -10.54
CA THR A 173 -0.49 15.62 -11.99
C THR A 173 0.87 16.21 -12.31
N LEU A 174 1.30 17.27 -11.62
CA LEU A 174 2.60 17.93 -11.84
C LEU A 174 3.76 16.99 -11.49
N LEU A 175 3.69 16.31 -10.35
CA LEU A 175 4.70 15.31 -9.97
C LEU A 175 4.73 14.14 -10.96
N GLY A 176 3.57 13.72 -11.48
CA GLY A 176 3.45 12.74 -12.56
C GLY A 176 4.17 13.19 -13.82
N GLY A 177 4.04 14.47 -14.20
CA GLY A 177 4.79 15.08 -15.30
C GLY A 177 6.31 15.00 -15.11
N LEU A 178 6.79 15.30 -13.91
CA LEU A 178 8.21 15.16 -13.57
C LEU A 178 8.67 13.70 -13.66
N ALA A 179 7.88 12.76 -13.12
CA ALA A 179 8.17 11.34 -13.21
C ALA A 179 8.15 10.82 -14.67
N PHE A 180 7.25 11.36 -15.50
CA PHE A 180 7.22 11.07 -16.94
C PHE A 180 8.49 11.52 -17.64
N LEU A 181 8.89 12.78 -17.44
CA LEU A 181 10.11 13.33 -18.03
C LEU A 181 11.35 12.53 -17.59
N ALA A 182 11.49 12.28 -16.29
CA ALA A 182 12.59 11.45 -15.78
C ALA A 182 12.57 10.06 -16.42
N SER A 183 11.42 9.40 -16.48
CA SER A 183 11.25 8.08 -17.08
C SER A 183 11.58 8.06 -18.57
N PHE A 184 11.18 9.10 -19.30
CA PHE A 184 11.43 9.23 -20.74
C PHE A 184 12.94 9.20 -21.07
N PHE A 185 13.76 9.90 -20.28
CA PHE A 185 15.21 9.96 -20.50
C PHE A 185 15.99 8.78 -19.89
N VAL A 186 15.49 8.20 -18.81
CA VAL A 186 16.25 7.24 -17.98
C VAL A 186 15.91 5.79 -18.28
N LEU A 187 14.67 5.46 -18.66
CA LEU A 187 14.26 4.08 -18.91
C LEU A 187 15.05 3.47 -20.08
N PRO A 188 15.66 2.28 -19.89
CA PRO A 188 16.42 1.62 -20.96
C PRO A 188 15.49 1.12 -22.07
N ASN A 189 16.02 1.12 -23.31
CA ASN A 189 15.27 0.62 -24.47
C ASN A 189 15.19 -0.90 -24.52
N SER A 190 16.18 -1.59 -23.94
CA SER A 190 16.37 -3.04 -24.01
C SER A 190 15.87 -3.73 -22.74
N LEU A 191 14.56 -3.63 -22.46
CA LEU A 191 13.94 -4.39 -21.37
C LEU A 191 13.41 -5.71 -21.93
N SER A 192 13.75 -6.82 -21.26
CA SER A 192 13.32 -8.16 -21.67
C SER A 192 11.79 -8.29 -21.63
N GLN A 193 11.22 -8.94 -22.61
CA GLN A 193 9.81 -9.32 -22.62
C GLN A 193 9.69 -10.67 -21.92
N THR A 194 9.25 -10.69 -20.67
CA THR A 194 8.95 -11.93 -19.96
C THR A 194 7.45 -12.21 -20.04
N ARG A 195 7.08 -13.29 -20.71
CA ARG A 195 5.68 -13.75 -20.71
C ARG A 195 5.39 -14.40 -19.36
N SER A 196 4.64 -13.71 -18.50
CA SER A 196 4.05 -14.33 -17.32
C SER A 196 2.63 -14.79 -17.66
N SER A 197 2.36 -16.08 -17.47
CA SER A 197 1.05 -16.65 -17.80
C SER A 197 0.07 -16.41 -16.66
N ILE A 198 -1.18 -16.01 -16.99
CA ILE A 198 -2.30 -15.96 -16.00
C ILE A 198 -2.43 -17.32 -15.30
N ARG A 199 -2.23 -18.42 -16.04
CA ARG A 199 -2.33 -19.78 -15.53
C ARG A 199 -1.33 -20.04 -14.39
N ASP A 200 -0.10 -19.53 -14.50
CA ASP A 200 0.93 -19.71 -13.46
C ASP A 200 0.57 -18.95 -12.18
N GLN A 201 -0.02 -17.75 -12.31
CA GLN A 201 -0.50 -16.97 -11.17
C GLN A 201 -1.68 -17.67 -10.46
N PHE A 202 -2.65 -18.16 -11.23
CA PHE A 202 -3.78 -18.88 -10.64
C PHE A 202 -3.36 -20.23 -10.05
N SER A 203 -2.41 -20.96 -10.64
CA SER A 203 -1.91 -22.22 -10.09
C SER A 203 -1.22 -22.05 -8.74
N LEU A 204 -0.52 -20.93 -8.53
CA LEU A 204 0.07 -20.61 -7.24
C LEU A 204 -1.01 -20.32 -6.18
N MET A 205 -2.05 -19.57 -6.55
CA MET A 205 -3.15 -19.20 -5.66
C MET A 205 -4.07 -20.40 -5.31
N THR A 206 -4.03 -21.51 -6.05
CA THR A 206 -4.78 -22.74 -5.68
C THR A 206 -4.15 -23.51 -4.53
N LYS A 207 -2.91 -23.22 -4.15
CA LYS A 207 -2.24 -23.91 -3.03
C LYS A 207 -2.73 -23.37 -1.69
N PRO A 208 -3.33 -24.20 -0.79
CA PRO A 208 -3.91 -23.69 0.47
C PRO A 208 -2.91 -22.92 1.34
N ARG A 209 -1.64 -23.30 1.32
CA ARG A 209 -0.58 -22.64 2.08
C ARG A 209 -0.27 -21.24 1.55
N ILE A 210 -0.25 -21.06 0.24
CA ILE A 210 -0.07 -19.76 -0.40
C ILE A 210 -1.29 -18.87 -0.12
N LEU A 211 -2.49 -19.45 -0.19
CA LEU A 211 -3.72 -18.73 0.13
C LEU A 211 -3.73 -18.24 1.59
N MET A 212 -3.35 -19.09 2.54
CA MET A 212 -3.19 -18.68 3.95
C MET A 212 -2.15 -17.55 4.09
N ALA A 213 -0.97 -17.71 3.47
CA ALA A 213 0.08 -16.70 3.49
C ALA A 213 -0.34 -15.37 2.84
N PHE A 214 -1.24 -15.40 1.86
CA PHE A 214 -1.85 -14.23 1.23
C PHE A 214 -2.84 -13.51 2.16
N PHE A 215 -3.69 -14.27 2.88
CA PHE A 215 -4.67 -13.65 3.78
C PHE A 215 -4.06 -13.09 5.07
N ILE A 216 -2.87 -13.54 5.50
CA ILE A 216 -2.19 -12.97 6.67
C ILE A 216 -1.97 -11.46 6.51
N PRO A 217 -1.26 -10.94 5.49
CA PRO A 217 -1.11 -9.51 5.28
C PRO A 217 -2.43 -8.83 4.93
N ALA A 218 -3.35 -9.49 4.21
CA ALA A 218 -4.65 -8.91 3.90
C ALA A 218 -5.44 -8.58 5.18
N LEU A 219 -5.50 -9.49 6.15
CA LEU A 219 -6.15 -9.22 7.44
C LEU A 219 -5.38 -8.18 8.26
N GLY A 220 -4.04 -8.22 8.26
CA GLY A 220 -3.22 -7.24 8.99
C GLY A 220 -3.39 -5.80 8.48
N PHE A 221 -3.38 -5.61 7.15
CA PHE A 221 -3.71 -4.31 6.53
C PHE A 221 -5.19 -3.96 6.74
N GLY A 222 -6.10 -4.94 6.60
CA GLY A 222 -7.51 -4.76 6.86
C GLY A 222 -7.77 -4.20 8.26
N ALA A 223 -7.16 -4.80 9.28
CA ALA A 223 -7.26 -4.33 10.66
C ALA A 223 -6.84 -2.86 10.82
N THR A 224 -5.72 -2.47 10.23
CA THR A 224 -5.26 -1.08 10.25
C THR A 224 -6.23 -0.16 9.50
N TYR A 225 -6.69 -0.55 8.31
CA TYR A 225 -7.47 0.31 7.43
C TYR A 225 -8.95 0.45 7.82
N VAL A 226 -9.49 -0.43 8.67
CA VAL A 226 -10.78 -0.18 9.35
C VAL A 226 -10.73 1.15 10.10
N VAL A 227 -9.59 1.47 10.74
CA VAL A 227 -9.38 2.70 11.52
C VAL A 227 -8.77 3.82 10.67
N PHE A 228 -7.70 3.52 9.94
CA PHE A 228 -6.89 4.50 9.23
C PHE A 228 -7.68 5.28 8.17
N THR A 229 -8.62 4.63 7.47
CA THR A 229 -9.50 5.28 6.48
C THR A 229 -10.30 6.42 7.11
N TYR A 230 -10.62 6.29 8.39
CA TYR A 230 -11.43 7.28 9.13
C TYR A 230 -10.60 8.06 10.17
N LEU A 231 -9.26 8.06 10.02
CA LEU A 231 -8.36 8.68 10.98
C LEU A 231 -8.59 10.20 11.11
N VAL A 232 -8.86 10.89 9.99
CA VAL A 232 -9.15 12.34 10.04
C VAL A 232 -10.46 12.64 10.76
N PRO A 233 -11.59 11.98 10.49
CA PRO A 233 -12.78 12.07 11.34
C PRO A 233 -12.50 11.79 12.82
N ILE A 234 -11.75 10.74 13.16
CA ILE A 234 -11.38 10.41 14.55
C ILE A 234 -10.59 11.56 15.19
N LEU A 235 -9.59 12.10 14.51
CA LEU A 235 -8.81 13.23 15.01
C LEU A 235 -9.67 14.47 15.27
N LYS A 236 -10.65 14.76 14.42
CA LYS A 236 -11.60 15.86 14.58
C LYS A 236 -12.50 15.63 15.82
N GLU A 237 -12.98 14.40 16.02
CA GLU A 237 -13.79 14.04 17.20
C GLU A 237 -12.96 14.11 18.49
N MET A 238 -11.66 13.80 18.44
CA MET A 238 -10.72 14.01 19.55
C MET A 238 -10.44 15.49 19.84
N GLY A 239 -10.95 16.43 19.05
CA GLY A 239 -10.73 17.88 19.22
C GLY A 239 -9.44 18.39 18.56
N ALA A 240 -8.85 17.67 17.60
CA ALA A 240 -7.68 18.15 16.89
C ALA A 240 -8.02 19.40 16.05
N PRO A 241 -7.26 20.51 16.20
CA PRO A 241 -7.41 21.66 15.34
C PRO A 241 -7.14 21.31 13.89
N ASN A 242 -7.90 21.87 12.95
CA ASN A 242 -7.74 21.56 11.52
C ASN A 242 -6.30 21.78 11.02
N ASN A 243 -5.63 22.84 11.48
CA ASN A 243 -4.25 23.16 11.12
C ASN A 243 -3.20 22.16 11.68
N SER A 244 -3.55 21.30 12.63
CA SER A 244 -2.65 20.31 13.19
C SER A 244 -2.79 18.91 12.57
N ILE A 245 -3.87 18.65 11.83
CA ILE A 245 -4.16 17.34 11.25
C ILE A 245 -3.03 16.89 10.31
N SER A 246 -2.58 17.76 9.42
CA SER A 246 -1.46 17.48 8.51
C SER A 246 -0.18 17.12 9.27
N LEU A 247 0.11 17.82 10.38
CA LEU A 247 1.28 17.56 11.21
C LEU A 247 1.15 16.21 11.95
N ILE A 248 -0.04 15.86 12.44
CA ILE A 248 -0.29 14.57 13.09
C ILE A 248 -0.12 13.42 12.10
N LEU A 249 -0.64 13.56 10.87
CA LEU A 249 -0.46 12.55 9.82
C LEU A 249 0.98 12.47 9.32
N PHE A 250 1.71 13.58 9.31
CA PHE A 250 3.16 13.56 9.09
C PHE A 250 3.87 12.77 10.20
N GLY A 251 3.53 13.01 11.47
CA GLY A 251 4.04 12.24 12.61
C GLY A 251 3.72 10.75 12.49
N TYR A 252 2.50 10.39 12.09
CA TYR A 252 2.09 9.02 11.78
C TYR A 252 3.00 8.39 10.73
N GLY A 253 3.20 9.08 9.60
CA GLY A 253 4.10 8.64 8.54
C GLY A 253 5.55 8.53 9.02
N PHE A 254 6.04 9.49 9.81
CA PHE A 254 7.40 9.47 10.34
C PHE A 254 7.67 8.25 11.24
N VAL A 255 6.71 7.90 12.11
CA VAL A 255 6.79 6.69 12.94
C VAL A 255 6.85 5.43 12.09
N SER A 256 6.20 5.41 10.93
CA SER A 256 6.24 4.27 10.00
C SER A 256 7.64 3.95 9.46
N ILE A 257 8.56 4.93 9.43
CA ILE A 257 9.97 4.71 9.05
C ILE A 257 10.65 3.78 10.06
N PHE A 258 10.42 4.01 11.36
CA PHE A 258 10.96 3.14 12.41
C PHE A 258 10.35 1.74 12.35
N SER A 259 9.07 1.64 11.98
CA SER A 259 8.40 0.37 11.71
C SER A 259 9.14 -0.45 10.64
N ASN A 260 9.55 0.15 9.53
CA ASN A 260 10.31 -0.52 8.48
C ASN A 260 11.66 -1.09 8.99
N ILE A 261 12.37 -0.32 9.83
CA ILE A 261 13.64 -0.76 10.42
C ILE A 261 13.41 -1.97 11.34
N LEU A 262 12.37 -1.94 12.16
CA LEU A 262 11.98 -3.03 13.04
C LEU A 262 11.49 -4.26 12.26
N ALA A 263 10.74 -4.05 11.18
CA ALA A 263 10.27 -5.12 10.29
C ALA A 263 11.43 -5.96 9.74
N GLY A 264 12.51 -5.31 9.30
CA GLY A 264 13.72 -5.99 8.84
C GLY A 264 14.38 -6.85 9.93
N LYS A 265 14.41 -6.38 11.18
CA LYS A 265 14.97 -7.15 12.32
C LYS A 265 14.09 -8.35 12.69
N ILE A 266 12.76 -8.21 12.61
CA ILE A 266 11.81 -9.28 12.90
C ILE A 266 11.88 -10.36 11.83
N ALA A 267 12.03 -9.97 10.58
CA ALA A 267 12.04 -10.87 9.42
C ALA A 267 13.25 -11.82 9.39
N ASN A 268 14.38 -11.43 9.98
CA ASN A 268 15.63 -12.20 9.92
C ASN A 268 15.62 -13.54 10.67
N HIS A 269 14.71 -13.76 11.64
CA HIS A 269 14.64 -15.00 12.42
C HIS A 269 13.19 -15.40 12.72
N ASN A 270 12.77 -16.56 12.20
CA ASN A 270 11.44 -17.13 12.46
C ASN A 270 10.29 -16.10 12.27
N ALA A 271 10.27 -15.48 11.08
CA ALA A 271 9.40 -14.35 10.76
C ALA A 271 7.93 -14.61 11.14
N ILE A 272 7.36 -15.74 10.72
CA ILE A 272 5.95 -16.10 10.99
C ILE A 272 5.70 -16.38 12.47
N GLY A 273 6.63 -17.04 13.17
CA GLY A 273 6.49 -17.30 14.61
C GLY A 273 6.42 -16.01 15.45
N ARG A 274 7.12 -14.94 15.03
CA ARG A 274 7.07 -13.61 15.69
C ARG A 274 5.87 -12.78 15.25
N LEU A 275 5.47 -12.90 14.00
CA LEU A 275 4.41 -12.08 13.41
C LEU A 275 3.07 -12.26 14.12
N ARG A 276 2.75 -13.47 14.64
CA ARG A 276 1.54 -13.70 15.45
C ARG A 276 1.44 -12.78 16.66
N PHE A 277 2.57 -12.52 17.33
CA PHE A 277 2.61 -11.60 18.47
C PHE A 277 2.48 -10.15 18.04
N VAL A 278 3.03 -9.78 16.88
CA VAL A 278 2.86 -8.45 16.29
C VAL A 278 1.37 -8.18 16.07
N PHE A 279 0.61 -9.13 15.55
CA PHE A 279 -0.84 -8.98 15.36
C PHE A 279 -1.60 -8.91 16.69
N LEU A 280 -1.17 -9.63 17.73
CA LEU A 280 -1.78 -9.49 19.06
C LEU A 280 -1.55 -8.07 19.63
N VAL A 281 -0.33 -7.56 19.52
CA VAL A 281 -0.02 -6.18 19.93
C VAL A 281 -0.83 -5.18 19.10
N GLN A 282 -0.94 -5.39 17.79
CA GLN A 282 -1.79 -4.57 16.91
C GLN A 282 -3.26 -4.60 17.36
N ALA A 283 -3.79 -5.77 17.73
CA ALA A 283 -5.15 -5.89 18.23
C ALA A 283 -5.36 -5.08 19.53
N VAL A 284 -4.41 -5.17 20.48
CA VAL A 284 -4.45 -4.39 21.71
C VAL A 284 -4.41 -2.89 21.40
N VAL A 285 -3.48 -2.45 20.55
CA VAL A 285 -3.34 -1.04 20.15
C VAL A 285 -4.62 -0.51 19.52
N LEU A 286 -5.21 -1.24 18.57
CA LEU A 286 -6.44 -0.82 17.90
C LEU A 286 -7.63 -0.78 18.86
N THR A 287 -7.76 -1.79 19.75
CA THR A 287 -8.87 -1.84 20.71
C THR A 287 -8.75 -0.76 21.79
N THR A 288 -7.54 -0.53 22.32
CA THR A 288 -7.32 0.50 23.34
C THR A 288 -7.52 1.93 22.81
N LEU A 289 -7.43 2.13 21.50
CA LEU A 289 -7.72 3.42 20.88
C LEU A 289 -9.14 3.90 21.21
N PHE A 290 -10.12 2.99 21.37
CA PHE A 290 -11.49 3.32 21.77
C PHE A 290 -11.56 4.17 23.06
N TRP A 291 -10.74 3.85 24.05
CA TRP A 291 -10.73 4.56 25.32
C TRP A 291 -9.73 5.73 25.32
N THR A 292 -8.60 5.60 24.62
CA THR A 292 -7.55 6.61 24.62
C THR A 292 -7.94 7.86 23.84
N THR A 293 -8.88 7.78 22.89
CA THR A 293 -9.42 8.94 22.18
C THR A 293 -10.13 9.96 23.08
N ASN A 294 -10.58 9.58 24.28
CA ASN A 294 -11.12 10.50 25.27
C ASN A 294 -10.06 11.48 25.85
N HIS A 295 -8.77 11.17 25.65
CA HIS A 295 -7.66 12.02 26.06
C HIS A 295 -6.75 12.28 24.86
N PHE A 296 -6.71 13.53 24.40
CA PHE A 296 -6.03 13.91 23.16
C PHE A 296 -4.58 13.37 23.06
N ILE A 297 -3.76 13.54 24.11
CA ILE A 297 -2.35 13.08 24.11
C ILE A 297 -2.27 11.56 24.08
N LEU A 298 -3.07 10.85 24.88
CA LEU A 298 -3.07 9.38 24.90
C LEU A 298 -3.54 8.81 23.55
N GLY A 299 -4.54 9.43 22.93
CA GLY A 299 -4.98 9.08 21.58
C GLY A 299 -3.88 9.26 20.56
N LEU A 300 -3.14 10.37 20.59
CA LEU A 300 -1.99 10.58 19.67
C LEU A 300 -0.89 9.55 19.86
N ILE A 301 -0.55 9.19 21.09
CA ILE A 301 0.44 8.13 21.38
C ILE A 301 -0.04 6.80 20.80
N ASN A 302 -1.31 6.47 20.98
CA ASN A 302 -1.90 5.24 20.48
C ASN A 302 -1.94 5.21 18.95
N ILE A 303 -2.28 6.33 18.28
CA ILE A 303 -2.20 6.48 16.82
C ILE A 303 -0.75 6.28 16.33
N GLY A 304 0.24 6.79 17.07
CA GLY A 304 1.66 6.53 16.78
C GLY A 304 2.01 5.03 16.89
N LEU A 305 1.53 4.34 17.93
CA LEU A 305 1.69 2.88 18.06
C LEU A 305 0.98 2.12 16.94
N MET A 306 -0.20 2.56 16.51
CA MET A 306 -0.89 1.99 15.35
C MET A 306 -0.03 2.11 14.09
N SER A 307 0.59 3.26 13.84
CA SER A 307 1.52 3.44 12.72
C SER A 307 2.72 2.50 12.80
N LEU A 308 3.28 2.32 14.00
CA LEU A 308 4.38 1.40 14.21
C LEU A 308 4.00 -0.05 13.86
N MET A 309 2.78 -0.49 14.20
CA MET A 309 2.31 -1.84 13.92
C MET A 309 1.94 -2.04 12.44
N ALA A 310 1.47 -1.00 11.75
CA ALA A 310 0.95 -1.09 10.39
C ALA A 310 1.93 -1.65 9.35
N ILE A 311 3.21 -1.33 9.44
CA ILE A 311 4.25 -1.71 8.46
C ILE A 311 5.11 -2.88 8.94
N LEU A 312 5.10 -3.21 10.23
CA LEU A 312 5.90 -4.31 10.79
C LEU A 312 5.65 -5.66 10.11
N LEU A 313 4.45 -5.87 9.60
CA LEU A 313 4.05 -7.12 8.95
C LEU A 313 4.62 -7.28 7.53
N THR A 314 4.98 -6.18 6.83
CA THR A 314 5.25 -6.18 5.39
C THR A 314 6.41 -7.07 4.99
N THR A 315 7.59 -6.84 5.56
CA THR A 315 8.82 -7.58 5.19
C THR A 315 8.72 -9.06 5.54
N SER A 316 8.14 -9.38 6.71
CA SER A 316 7.99 -10.76 7.16
C SER A 316 7.03 -11.56 6.29
N THR A 317 5.90 -10.97 5.91
CA THR A 317 4.91 -11.63 5.04
C THR A 317 5.39 -11.74 3.60
N GLN A 318 6.12 -10.75 3.10
CA GLN A 318 6.70 -10.80 1.77
C GLN A 318 7.74 -11.91 1.64
N LEU A 319 8.68 -12.01 2.60
CA LEU A 319 9.67 -13.09 2.61
C LEU A 319 8.99 -14.46 2.73
N TYR A 320 7.98 -14.58 3.59
CA TYR A 320 7.24 -15.83 3.75
C TYR A 320 6.54 -16.27 2.46
N LEU A 321 5.91 -15.35 1.72
CA LEU A 321 5.30 -15.65 0.42
C LEU A 321 6.34 -16.10 -0.61
N ILE A 322 7.51 -15.47 -0.65
CA ILE A 322 8.62 -15.83 -1.54
C ILE A 322 9.17 -17.22 -1.19
N ASP A 323 9.40 -17.49 0.10
CA ASP A 323 9.93 -18.78 0.57
C ASP A 323 8.96 -19.92 0.26
N LEU A 324 7.66 -19.75 0.53
CA LEU A 324 6.65 -20.74 0.18
C LEU A 324 6.54 -20.97 -1.33
N ALA A 325 6.61 -19.91 -2.14
CA ALA A 325 6.59 -20.07 -3.59
C ALA A 325 7.82 -20.81 -4.09
N GLY A 326 8.99 -20.57 -3.48
CA GLY A 326 10.22 -21.32 -3.78
C GLY A 326 10.08 -22.83 -3.53
N ILE A 327 9.29 -23.23 -2.50
CA ILE A 327 9.01 -24.63 -2.20
C ILE A 327 8.05 -25.27 -3.20
N TYR A 328 6.96 -24.57 -3.57
CA TYR A 328 5.90 -25.12 -4.42
C TYR A 328 6.16 -24.94 -5.91
N HIS A 329 6.74 -23.81 -6.33
CA HIS A 329 7.04 -23.44 -7.71
C HIS A 329 8.29 -22.56 -7.79
N PRO A 330 9.51 -23.13 -7.82
CA PRO A 330 10.78 -22.39 -7.83
C PRO A 330 10.88 -21.31 -8.91
N ASN A 331 10.22 -21.52 -10.06
CA ASN A 331 10.20 -20.57 -11.17
C ASN A 331 9.19 -19.40 -10.98
N ALA A 332 8.34 -19.45 -9.95
CA ALA A 332 7.27 -18.48 -9.70
C ALA A 332 7.58 -17.50 -8.55
N THR A 333 8.83 -17.46 -8.07
CA THR A 333 9.23 -16.54 -6.98
C THR A 333 9.02 -15.07 -7.29
N GLY A 334 9.14 -14.67 -8.57
CA GLY A 334 8.82 -13.32 -9.02
C GLY A 334 7.33 -12.98 -8.89
N LEU A 335 6.45 -13.97 -9.12
CA LEU A 335 5.00 -13.83 -8.92
C LEU A 335 4.64 -13.70 -7.44
N ALA A 336 5.30 -14.48 -6.58
CA ALA A 336 5.10 -14.40 -5.13
C ALA A 336 5.41 -13.00 -4.58
N ALA A 337 6.40 -12.32 -5.13
CA ALA A 337 6.73 -10.95 -4.77
C ALA A 337 5.61 -9.95 -5.13
N SER A 338 4.81 -10.23 -6.18
CA SER A 338 3.66 -9.41 -6.56
C SER A 338 2.40 -9.69 -5.72
N LEU A 339 2.32 -10.84 -5.05
CA LEU A 339 1.16 -11.18 -4.21
C LEU A 339 1.01 -10.28 -2.98
N MET A 340 2.12 -9.78 -2.43
CA MET A 340 2.09 -8.92 -1.25
C MET A 340 1.38 -7.58 -1.50
N PRO A 341 1.69 -6.80 -2.55
CA PRO A 341 0.93 -5.59 -2.90
C PRO A 341 -0.56 -5.88 -3.16
N VAL A 342 -0.88 -7.01 -3.81
CA VAL A 342 -2.27 -7.42 -4.03
C VAL A 342 -2.97 -7.74 -2.71
N ALA A 343 -2.33 -8.52 -1.83
CA ALA A 343 -2.88 -8.86 -0.51
C ALA A 343 -3.11 -7.62 0.36
N SER A 344 -2.16 -6.67 0.35
CA SER A 344 -2.32 -5.41 1.08
C SER A 344 -3.51 -4.61 0.56
N ASN A 345 -3.70 -4.52 -0.76
CA ASN A 345 -4.85 -3.83 -1.35
C ASN A 345 -6.19 -4.54 -1.10
N VAL A 346 -6.23 -5.87 -1.10
CA VAL A 346 -7.41 -6.64 -0.63
C VAL A 346 -7.72 -6.29 0.83
N GLY A 347 -6.71 -6.22 1.68
CA GLY A 347 -6.85 -5.80 3.07
C GLY A 347 -7.35 -4.36 3.20
N ILE A 348 -6.79 -3.42 2.45
CA ILE A 348 -7.22 -2.02 2.41
C ILE A 348 -8.70 -1.93 1.99
N ALA A 349 -9.08 -2.63 0.92
CA ALA A 349 -10.45 -2.66 0.44
C ALA A 349 -11.42 -3.19 1.50
N PHE A 350 -11.10 -4.36 2.06
CA PHE A 350 -11.89 -4.99 3.10
C PHE A 350 -12.01 -4.10 4.34
N GLY A 351 -10.89 -3.60 4.86
CA GLY A 351 -10.85 -2.77 6.04
C GLY A 351 -11.61 -1.44 5.86
N SER A 352 -11.39 -0.74 4.74
CA SER A 352 -12.07 0.51 4.43
C SER A 352 -13.58 0.32 4.29
N ALA A 353 -14.03 -0.75 3.62
CA ALA A 353 -15.43 -1.07 3.45
C ALA A 353 -16.09 -1.45 4.79
N LEU A 354 -15.42 -2.31 5.59
CA LEU A 354 -15.91 -2.71 6.90
C LEU A 354 -16.00 -1.52 7.84
N GLY A 355 -14.98 -0.65 7.86
CA GLY A 355 -14.99 0.60 8.62
C GLY A 355 -16.15 1.52 8.20
N GLY A 356 -16.47 1.58 6.89
CA GLY A 356 -17.62 2.32 6.37
C GLY A 356 -18.96 1.81 6.89
N ILE A 357 -19.15 0.49 6.91
CA ILE A 357 -20.36 -0.14 7.44
C ILE A 357 -20.52 0.20 8.94
N VAL A 358 -19.45 0.04 9.72
CA VAL A 358 -19.45 0.33 11.16
C VAL A 358 -19.72 1.81 11.43
N TYR A 359 -19.10 2.71 10.67
CA TYR A 359 -19.30 4.14 10.79
C TYR A 359 -20.75 4.56 10.48
N HIS A 360 -21.35 3.96 9.46
CA HIS A 360 -22.74 4.24 9.08
C HIS A 360 -23.76 3.82 10.16
N GLN A 361 -23.43 2.82 11.00
CA GLN A 361 -24.30 2.33 12.08
C GLN A 361 -24.30 3.21 13.34
N GLY A 362 -23.59 4.34 13.37
CA GLY A 362 -23.84 5.43 14.28
C GLY A 362 -22.73 5.80 15.27
N ASN A 363 -21.65 5.06 15.42
CA ASN A 363 -20.54 5.48 16.28
C ASN A 363 -19.18 5.25 15.61
N LEU A 364 -18.52 6.38 15.26
CA LEU A 364 -17.20 6.37 14.62
C LEU A 364 -16.16 5.55 15.41
N MET A 365 -16.19 5.65 16.76
CA MET A 365 -15.21 4.97 17.61
C MET A 365 -15.31 3.44 17.56
N ASN A 366 -16.43 2.88 17.13
CA ASN A 366 -16.59 1.44 16.98
C ASN A 366 -15.62 0.83 15.93
N VAL A 367 -15.10 1.63 14.98
CA VAL A 367 -14.10 1.14 14.02
C VAL A 367 -12.82 0.64 14.72
N THR A 368 -12.50 1.15 15.89
CA THR A 368 -11.27 0.82 16.63
C THR A 368 -11.29 -0.62 17.15
N TRP A 369 -12.36 -1.03 17.84
CA TRP A 369 -12.45 -2.40 18.36
C TRP A 369 -12.72 -3.40 17.22
N VAL A 370 -13.45 -3.03 16.17
CA VAL A 370 -13.62 -3.89 14.97
C VAL A 370 -12.28 -4.13 14.30
N GLY A 371 -11.43 -3.10 14.16
CA GLY A 371 -10.05 -3.27 13.72
C GLY A 371 -9.26 -4.23 14.61
N GLY A 372 -9.44 -4.14 15.93
CA GLY A 372 -8.85 -5.07 16.90
C GLY A 372 -9.28 -6.53 16.66
N VAL A 373 -10.57 -6.79 16.42
CA VAL A 373 -11.08 -8.13 16.10
C VAL A 373 -10.44 -8.69 14.82
N VAL A 374 -10.34 -7.88 13.78
CA VAL A 374 -9.68 -8.30 12.51
C VAL A 374 -8.20 -8.63 12.74
N ALA A 375 -7.49 -7.88 13.61
CA ALA A 375 -6.11 -8.17 13.97
C ALA A 375 -5.98 -9.48 14.76
N VAL A 376 -6.93 -9.83 15.63
CA VAL A 376 -7.00 -11.15 16.30
C VAL A 376 -7.15 -12.27 15.26
N CYS A 377 -8.04 -12.10 14.27
CA CYS A 377 -8.18 -13.06 13.17
C CYS A 377 -6.86 -13.25 12.40
N ALA A 378 -6.12 -12.15 12.12
CA ALA A 378 -4.80 -12.21 11.50
C ALA A 378 -3.80 -13.00 12.36
N SER A 379 -3.80 -12.79 13.69
CA SER A 379 -2.95 -13.51 14.64
C SER A 379 -3.26 -15.01 14.63
N LEU A 380 -4.54 -15.40 14.70
CA LEU A 380 -4.97 -16.79 14.68
C LEU A 380 -4.55 -17.49 13.38
N LEU A 381 -4.77 -16.85 12.23
CA LEU A 381 -4.35 -17.40 10.93
C LEU A 381 -2.83 -17.57 10.85
N THR A 382 -2.08 -16.61 11.38
CA THR A 382 -0.61 -16.68 11.44
C THR A 382 -0.14 -17.80 12.37
N PHE A 383 -0.83 -18.01 13.50
CA PHE A 383 -0.54 -19.10 14.43
C PHE A 383 -0.76 -20.46 13.78
N ILE A 384 -1.90 -20.67 13.09
CA ILE A 384 -2.19 -21.89 12.35
C ILE A 384 -1.12 -22.14 11.28
N SER A 385 -0.76 -21.10 10.52
CA SER A 385 0.29 -21.18 9.50
C SER A 385 1.63 -21.62 10.09
N HIS A 386 2.01 -21.06 11.25
CA HIS A 386 3.23 -21.42 11.98
C HIS A 386 3.23 -22.88 12.44
N LEU A 387 2.12 -23.40 12.99
CA LEU A 387 2.01 -24.79 13.40
C LEU A 387 2.19 -25.77 12.22
N LEU A 388 1.62 -25.42 11.07
CA LEU A 388 1.77 -26.23 9.86
C LEU A 388 3.23 -26.23 9.35
N ASP A 389 3.96 -25.10 9.45
CA ASP A 389 5.39 -25.04 9.11
C ASP A 389 6.22 -25.95 10.02
N GLN A 390 5.91 -25.95 11.32
CA GLN A 390 6.62 -26.82 12.27
C GLN A 390 6.39 -28.32 12.01
N LYS A 391 5.15 -28.70 11.63
CA LYS A 391 4.85 -30.09 11.26
C LYS A 391 5.62 -30.53 10.01
N GLN A 392 5.68 -29.67 8.99
CA GLN A 392 6.40 -29.96 7.76
C GLN A 392 7.91 -30.11 7.98
N LYS A 393 8.52 -29.30 8.87
CA LYS A 393 9.94 -29.41 9.25
C LYS A 393 10.27 -30.66 10.06
N LYS A 394 9.30 -31.24 10.76
CA LYS A 394 9.48 -32.50 11.52
C LYS A 394 9.29 -33.74 10.66
N SER A 395 8.62 -33.63 9.51
CA SER A 395 8.36 -34.73 8.57
C SER A 395 9.35 -34.79 7.38
N ALA A 396 10.21 -33.77 7.23
CA ALA A 396 11.32 -33.72 6.29
C ALA A 396 12.64 -34.03 6.99
#